data_6e7ebf253b83814aa605fc335f9c51fc
#
_entry.id   6e7ebf253b83814aa605fc335f9c51fc
#
_cell.length_a   1.000
_cell.length_b   1.000
_cell.length_c   1.000
_cell.angle_alpha   90.00
_cell.angle_beta   90.00
_cell.angle_gamma   90.00
#
_symmetry.space_group_name_H-M   'P 1'
#
loop_
_entity.id
_entity.type
_entity.pdbx_description
1 polymer ?
#
loop_
_entity_poly.entity_id
_entity_poly.type
_entity_poly.pdbx_seq_one_letter_code
_entity_poly.pdbx_strand_id
1 'polypeptide(L)'
;MTFGLPPGEQFLGYPVAGPDNDLRPGHRRYNVVWYRPADETTKLKWLLTDDHGVTHAISIPPPLIPRQAIAEMRADAERLVAPQFRQIVRLIEEPILQPIYDLESPSMAFGRVAVLGDAAFVARPHVAAGVSKAADDAATLAGALQNEENVELALKRYEAARLPENYRIIERARHLGAYLQATRTQEEQARAGRHSTDAAVIAETAVLDFLYA
;
A
#
# COMPACT_ATOMS: atom_id res chain seq x y z
N MET A 1 4.42 -4.37 15.45
CA MET A 1 4.11 -3.22 14.58
C MET A 1 3.87 -2.02 15.47
N THR A 2 4.37 -0.85 15.11
CA THR A 2 4.23 0.38 15.89
C THR A 2 3.62 1.45 14.99
N PHE A 3 2.64 2.20 15.51
CA PHE A 3 1.96 3.28 14.81
C PHE A 3 2.29 4.64 15.42
N GLY A 4 2.44 5.65 14.57
CA GLY A 4 2.39 7.05 14.90
C GLY A 4 1.33 7.71 14.03
N LEU A 5 0.49 8.56 14.59
CA LEU A 5 -0.62 9.19 13.89
C LEU A 5 -0.47 10.72 13.91
N PRO A 6 0.42 11.30 13.09
CA PRO A 6 0.42 12.74 12.87
C PRO A 6 -0.93 13.17 12.27
N PRO A 7 -1.39 14.40 12.50
CA PRO A 7 -2.68 14.86 11.97
C PRO A 7 -2.82 14.66 10.46
N GLY A 8 -3.78 13.83 10.03
CA GLY A 8 -4.03 13.50 8.62
C GLY A 8 -2.97 12.64 7.96
N GLU A 9 -2.06 12.07 8.71
CA GLU A 9 -0.98 11.22 8.23
C GLU A 9 -0.90 9.92 9.06
N GLN A 10 -0.18 8.92 8.56
CA GLN A 10 0.08 7.70 9.30
C GLN A 10 1.53 7.27 9.14
N PHE A 11 2.23 7.12 10.25
CA PHE A 11 3.56 6.57 10.31
C PHE A 11 3.52 5.20 10.96
N LEU A 12 4.11 4.19 10.34
CA LEU A 12 4.17 2.84 10.91
C LEU A 12 5.57 2.25 10.74
N GLY A 13 5.93 1.37 11.65
CA GLY A 13 7.20 0.70 11.61
C GLY A 13 7.14 -0.71 12.18
N TYR A 14 7.98 -1.59 11.63
CA TYR A 14 8.05 -2.99 12.06
C TYR A 14 9.39 -3.63 11.67
N PRO A 15 9.88 -4.60 12.48
CA PRO A 15 11.08 -5.34 12.13
C PRO A 15 10.81 -6.28 10.96
N VAL A 16 11.78 -6.39 10.08
CA VAL A 16 11.84 -7.37 8.98
C VAL A 16 13.15 -8.14 9.05
N ALA A 17 13.22 -9.27 8.36
CA ALA A 17 14.44 -10.06 8.30
C ALA A 17 15.64 -9.21 7.84
N GLY A 18 16.77 -9.46 8.44
CA GLY A 18 18.06 -8.92 8.02
C GLY A 18 18.62 -9.60 6.76
N PRO A 19 19.88 -9.33 6.39
CA PRO A 19 20.57 -10.07 5.36
C PRO A 19 20.49 -11.58 5.62
N ASP A 20 20.48 -12.38 4.56
CA ASP A 20 20.37 -13.84 4.62
C ASP A 20 19.19 -14.38 5.45
N ASN A 21 18.09 -13.61 5.47
CA ASN A 21 16.88 -13.93 6.23
C ASN A 21 17.14 -14.04 7.76
N ASP A 22 18.07 -13.26 8.30
CA ASP A 22 18.42 -13.30 9.71
C ASP A 22 17.32 -12.67 10.59
N LEU A 23 16.73 -13.49 11.46
CA LEU A 23 15.65 -13.07 12.38
C LEU A 23 16.15 -12.75 13.81
N ARG A 24 17.43 -12.94 14.09
CA ARG A 24 18.00 -12.72 15.44
C ARG A 24 17.84 -11.24 15.88
N PRO A 25 17.54 -10.97 17.16
CA PRO A 25 17.58 -9.62 17.70
C PRO A 25 18.92 -8.92 17.42
N GLY A 26 18.86 -7.67 16.97
CA GLY A 26 20.04 -6.88 16.59
C GLY A 26 20.52 -7.10 15.15
N HIS A 27 20.09 -8.15 14.46
CA HIS A 27 20.44 -8.45 13.07
C HIS A 27 19.32 -8.13 12.07
N ARG A 28 18.11 -7.89 12.57
CA ARG A 28 16.95 -7.53 11.76
C ARG A 28 17.05 -6.09 11.27
N ARG A 29 16.50 -5.83 10.09
CA ARG A 29 16.22 -4.48 9.61
C ARG A 29 14.91 -3.96 10.21
N TYR A 30 14.73 -2.65 10.22
CA TYR A 30 13.49 -2.01 10.60
C TYR A 30 12.91 -1.28 9.40
N ASN A 31 11.73 -1.70 8.97
CA ASN A 31 10.99 -1.05 7.89
C ASN A 31 10.10 0.04 8.46
N VAL A 32 10.07 1.17 7.79
CA VAL A 32 9.14 2.27 8.11
C VAL A 32 8.40 2.70 6.87
N VAL A 33 7.14 3.07 7.07
CA VAL A 33 6.28 3.63 6.03
C VAL A 33 5.60 4.87 6.60
N TRP A 34 5.63 5.95 5.84
CA TRP A 34 4.97 7.19 6.21
C TRP A 34 3.99 7.60 5.12
N TYR A 35 2.72 7.35 5.36
CA TYR A 35 1.64 7.76 4.48
C TYR A 35 1.33 9.23 4.68
N ARG A 36 1.41 10.00 3.61
CA ARG A 36 1.21 11.45 3.60
C ARG A 36 0.31 11.86 2.44
N PRO A 37 -0.65 12.77 2.67
CA PRO A 37 -1.47 13.30 1.58
C PRO A 37 -0.61 14.14 0.63
N ALA A 38 -0.83 13.99 -0.66
CA ALA A 38 -0.21 14.80 -1.70
C ALA A 38 -1.24 15.08 -2.80
N ASP A 39 -1.53 16.36 -3.06
CA ASP A 39 -2.36 16.72 -4.19
C ASP A 39 -1.67 16.33 -5.50
N GLU A 40 -2.43 15.67 -6.39
CA GLU A 40 -1.90 15.06 -7.60
C GLU A 40 -1.27 16.08 -8.56
N THR A 41 -1.91 17.24 -8.70
CA THR A 41 -1.52 18.26 -9.69
C THR A 41 -0.37 19.15 -9.22
N THR A 42 -0.14 19.24 -7.93
CA THR A 42 0.85 20.11 -7.31
C THR A 42 1.93 19.32 -6.58
N LYS A 43 1.65 18.86 -5.35
CA LYS A 43 2.68 18.22 -4.48
C LYS A 43 3.20 16.91 -5.04
N LEU A 44 2.32 16.02 -5.54
CA LEU A 44 2.75 14.73 -6.10
C LEU A 44 3.56 14.95 -7.37
N LYS A 45 3.10 15.83 -8.26
CA LYS A 45 3.85 16.18 -9.47
C LYS A 45 5.24 16.72 -9.13
N TRP A 46 5.36 17.58 -8.14
CA TRP A 46 6.65 18.09 -7.68
C TRP A 46 7.53 16.97 -7.12
N LEU A 47 6.99 16.07 -6.29
CA LEU A 47 7.71 14.92 -5.73
C LEU A 47 8.22 13.95 -6.81
N LEU A 48 7.51 13.85 -7.93
CA LEU A 48 7.86 13.01 -9.07
C LEU A 48 8.74 13.72 -10.12
N THR A 49 9.13 14.97 -9.88
CA THR A 49 10.02 15.71 -10.77
C THR A 49 11.42 15.73 -10.19
N ASP A 50 12.39 15.17 -10.91
CA ASP A 50 13.78 15.08 -10.46
C ASP A 50 14.52 16.44 -10.53
N ASP A 51 15.74 16.48 -10.00
CA ASP A 51 16.57 17.70 -9.98
C ASP A 51 17.02 18.16 -11.40
N HIS A 52 16.76 17.36 -12.45
CA HIS A 52 16.96 17.73 -13.85
C HIS A 52 15.69 18.28 -14.53
N GLY A 53 14.57 18.35 -13.78
CA GLY A 53 13.30 18.84 -14.27
C GLY A 53 12.47 17.81 -15.06
N VAL A 54 12.86 16.52 -15.03
CA VAL A 54 12.10 15.45 -15.67
C VAL A 54 11.01 14.96 -14.71
N THR A 55 9.75 15.03 -15.13
CA THR A 55 8.61 14.49 -14.37
C THR A 55 8.37 13.03 -14.74
N HIS A 56 8.45 12.16 -13.78
CA HIS A 56 8.18 10.73 -13.92
C HIS A 56 6.67 10.46 -13.76
N ALA A 57 6.10 9.64 -14.65
CA ALA A 57 4.64 9.51 -14.75
C ALA A 57 4.00 8.74 -13.58
N ILE A 58 4.63 7.66 -13.12
CA ILE A 58 4.03 6.72 -12.16
C ILE A 58 4.85 6.63 -10.87
N SER A 59 6.17 6.57 -10.99
CA SER A 59 7.08 6.45 -9.84
C SER A 59 8.42 7.08 -10.20
N ILE A 60 9.20 7.45 -9.21
CA ILE A 60 10.55 8.00 -9.37
C ILE A 60 11.56 7.06 -8.72
N PRO A 61 12.66 6.70 -9.40
CA PRO A 61 13.74 5.93 -8.79
C PRO A 61 14.31 6.65 -7.56
N PRO A 62 14.62 5.94 -6.46
CA PRO A 62 15.10 6.55 -5.22
C PRO A 62 16.28 7.54 -5.40
N PRO A 63 17.31 7.25 -6.23
CA PRO A 63 18.41 8.19 -6.45
C PRO A 63 18.03 9.50 -7.15
N LEU A 64 16.85 9.54 -7.80
CA LEU A 64 16.35 10.72 -8.52
C LEU A 64 15.36 11.55 -7.71
N ILE A 65 14.98 11.11 -6.51
CA ILE A 65 14.10 11.87 -5.61
C ILE A 65 14.77 13.21 -5.32
N PRO A 66 14.06 14.36 -5.50
CA PRO A 66 14.63 15.67 -5.26
C PRO A 66 15.24 15.79 -3.87
N ARG A 67 16.45 16.32 -3.78
CA ARG A 67 17.13 16.54 -2.49
C ARG A 67 16.33 17.41 -1.55
N GLN A 68 15.60 18.38 -2.11
CA GLN A 68 14.69 19.21 -1.34
C GLN A 68 13.53 18.40 -0.72
N ALA A 69 12.98 17.42 -1.43
CA ALA A 69 11.92 16.53 -0.90
C ALA A 69 12.41 15.70 0.28
N ILE A 70 13.66 15.20 0.20
CA ILE A 70 14.30 14.48 1.31
C ILE A 70 14.55 15.41 2.51
N ALA A 71 15.00 16.64 2.26
CA ALA A 71 15.22 17.62 3.32
C ALA A 71 13.89 18.02 4.01
N GLU A 72 12.82 18.25 3.23
CA GLU A 72 11.48 18.51 3.76
C GLU A 72 10.95 17.33 4.58
N MET A 73 11.11 16.10 4.09
CA MET A 73 10.72 14.89 4.83
C MET A 73 11.39 14.82 6.20
N ARG A 74 12.70 15.11 6.27
CA ARG A 74 13.46 15.11 7.53
C ARG A 74 13.01 16.25 8.47
N ALA A 75 12.81 17.45 7.95
CA ALA A 75 12.31 18.59 8.73
C ALA A 75 10.89 18.33 9.28
N ASP A 76 10.02 17.75 8.48
CA ASP A 76 8.68 17.36 8.90
C ASP A 76 8.71 16.26 9.95
N ALA A 77 9.63 15.30 9.87
CA ALA A 77 9.78 14.26 10.88
C ALA A 77 10.10 14.84 12.26
N GLU A 78 10.96 15.87 12.34
CA GLU A 78 11.28 16.54 13.60
C GLU A 78 10.05 17.21 14.24
N ARG A 79 9.12 17.65 13.45
CA ARG A 79 7.93 18.40 13.87
C ARG A 79 6.72 17.51 14.11
N LEU A 80 6.48 16.52 13.25
CA LEU A 80 5.23 15.77 13.17
C LEU A 80 5.34 14.36 13.78
N VAL A 81 6.50 13.71 13.65
CA VAL A 81 6.67 12.32 14.06
C VAL A 81 7.06 12.23 15.53
N ALA A 82 6.55 11.22 16.22
CA ALA A 82 6.88 10.97 17.62
C ALA A 82 8.40 10.86 17.83
N PRO A 83 8.95 11.37 18.96
CA PRO A 83 10.40 11.43 19.18
C PRO A 83 11.13 10.11 18.96
N GLN A 84 10.51 8.99 19.28
CA GLN A 84 11.07 7.64 19.13
C GLN A 84 11.36 7.29 17.67
N PHE A 85 10.59 7.83 16.71
CA PHE A 85 10.75 7.58 15.29
C PHE A 85 11.67 8.56 14.57
N ARG A 86 11.92 9.75 15.14
CA ARG A 86 12.74 10.80 14.49
C ARG A 86 14.14 10.31 14.18
N GLN A 87 14.76 9.58 15.10
CA GLN A 87 16.09 9.03 14.90
C GLN A 87 16.12 8.04 13.72
N ILE A 88 15.05 7.24 13.54
CA ILE A 88 14.94 6.30 12.43
C ILE A 88 14.92 7.07 11.11
N VAL A 89 14.10 8.13 11.01
CA VAL A 89 14.02 8.94 9.79
C VAL A 89 15.36 9.62 9.46
N ARG A 90 16.12 10.07 10.47
CA ARG A 90 17.46 10.64 10.27
C ARG A 90 18.45 9.64 9.67
N LEU A 91 18.30 8.35 9.96
CA LEU A 91 19.16 7.27 9.46
C LEU A 91 18.81 6.81 8.03
N ILE A 92 17.69 7.25 7.47
CA ILE A 92 17.31 6.92 6.09
C ILE A 92 18.16 7.77 5.14
N GLU A 93 19.03 7.14 4.40
CA GLU A 93 19.87 7.79 3.38
C GLU A 93 19.09 7.98 2.08
N GLU A 94 18.52 6.91 1.57
CA GLU A 94 17.74 6.87 0.33
C GLU A 94 16.28 6.43 0.62
N PRO A 95 15.35 7.38 0.82
CA PRO A 95 13.95 7.04 0.96
C PRO A 95 13.37 6.53 -0.37
N ILE A 96 12.36 5.68 -0.29
CA ILE A 96 11.55 5.27 -1.42
C ILE A 96 10.29 6.13 -1.43
N LEU A 97 9.99 6.77 -2.55
CA LEU A 97 8.71 7.44 -2.78
C LEU A 97 7.81 6.51 -3.60
N GLN A 98 6.71 6.10 -3.00
CA GLN A 98 5.72 5.24 -3.63
C GLN A 98 4.37 5.98 -3.69
N PRO A 99 3.97 6.55 -4.84
CA PRO A 99 2.60 7.01 -5.02
C PRO A 99 1.62 5.85 -4.83
N ILE A 100 0.49 6.14 -4.20
CA ILE A 100 -0.50 5.12 -3.90
C ILE A 100 -1.58 5.15 -4.97
N TYR A 101 -1.68 4.06 -5.70
CA TYR A 101 -2.72 3.80 -6.70
C TYR A 101 -3.55 2.60 -6.28
N ASP A 102 -4.73 2.49 -6.83
CA ASP A 102 -5.48 1.24 -6.89
C ASP A 102 -5.81 0.91 -8.36
N LEU A 103 -5.95 -0.38 -8.63
CA LEU A 103 -6.32 -0.92 -9.93
C LEU A 103 -7.37 -2.00 -9.75
N GLU A 104 -8.38 -1.98 -10.60
CA GLU A 104 -9.39 -3.03 -10.70
C GLU A 104 -9.46 -3.52 -12.15
N SER A 105 -9.30 -4.82 -12.34
CA SER A 105 -9.57 -5.44 -13.62
C SER A 105 -11.04 -5.86 -13.71
N PRO A 106 -11.72 -5.64 -14.84
CA PRO A 106 -13.09 -6.11 -15.02
C PRO A 106 -13.18 -7.64 -15.18
N SER A 107 -12.07 -8.31 -15.42
CA SER A 107 -11.95 -9.75 -15.60
C SER A 107 -10.56 -10.23 -15.16
N MET A 108 -10.48 -11.49 -14.74
CA MET A 108 -9.21 -12.14 -14.40
C MET A 108 -8.86 -13.29 -15.36
N ALA A 109 -9.78 -13.63 -16.29
CA ALA A 109 -9.60 -14.68 -17.28
C ALA A 109 -9.98 -14.21 -18.69
N PHE A 110 -9.08 -14.40 -19.65
CA PHE A 110 -9.21 -13.98 -21.03
C PHE A 110 -8.89 -15.17 -21.96
N GLY A 111 -9.88 -16.05 -22.20
CA GLY A 111 -9.69 -17.30 -22.92
C GLY A 111 -8.71 -18.22 -22.17
N ARG A 112 -7.51 -18.39 -22.69
CA ARG A 112 -6.45 -19.22 -22.10
C ARG A 112 -5.39 -18.40 -21.33
N VAL A 113 -5.66 -17.13 -21.07
CA VAL A 113 -4.79 -16.22 -20.32
C VAL A 113 -5.46 -15.87 -19.00
N ALA A 114 -4.72 -15.95 -17.88
CA ALA A 114 -5.14 -15.47 -16.58
C ALA A 114 -4.23 -14.35 -16.10
N VAL A 115 -4.80 -13.38 -15.39
CA VAL A 115 -4.08 -12.37 -14.61
C VAL A 115 -4.38 -12.57 -13.14
N LEU A 116 -3.39 -12.32 -12.27
CA LEU A 116 -3.49 -12.50 -10.82
C LEU A 116 -2.61 -11.49 -10.07
N GLY A 117 -2.79 -11.40 -8.77
CA GLY A 117 -2.04 -10.49 -7.94
C GLY A 117 -2.21 -9.03 -8.37
N ASP A 118 -1.12 -8.28 -8.35
CA ASP A 118 -1.12 -6.86 -8.71
C ASP A 118 -1.36 -6.61 -10.21
N ALA A 119 -1.17 -7.62 -11.07
CA ALA A 119 -1.51 -7.54 -12.48
C ALA A 119 -3.04 -7.47 -12.73
N ALA A 120 -3.84 -7.95 -11.77
CA ALA A 120 -5.30 -7.91 -11.83
C ALA A 120 -5.89 -6.83 -10.92
N PHE A 121 -5.43 -6.77 -9.67
CA PHE A 121 -5.94 -5.86 -8.66
C PHE A 121 -4.81 -5.32 -7.78
N VAL A 122 -4.60 -4.02 -7.80
CA VAL A 122 -3.68 -3.34 -6.88
C VAL A 122 -4.49 -2.73 -5.75
N ALA A 123 -4.35 -3.25 -4.55
CA ALA A 123 -4.95 -2.68 -3.36
C ALA A 123 -4.05 -1.62 -2.73
N ARG A 124 -4.63 -0.50 -2.29
CA ARG A 124 -3.89 0.48 -1.47
C ARG A 124 -3.29 -0.23 -0.24
N PRO A 125 -2.06 0.10 0.17
CA PRO A 125 -1.31 -0.67 1.18
C PRO A 125 -1.94 -0.64 2.57
N HIS A 126 -2.89 0.27 2.83
CA HIS A 126 -3.57 0.43 4.13
C HIS A 126 -4.30 -0.83 4.60
N VAL A 127 -4.73 -1.68 3.67
CA VAL A 127 -5.42 -2.94 3.97
C VAL A 127 -4.46 -4.07 4.38
N ALA A 128 -3.15 -3.91 4.16
CA ALA A 128 -2.10 -4.90 4.42
C ALA A 128 -2.34 -6.30 3.80
N ALA A 129 -3.16 -6.40 2.75
CA ALA A 129 -3.61 -7.67 2.17
C ALA A 129 -3.01 -7.99 0.79
N GLY A 130 -2.12 -7.15 0.23
CA GLY A 130 -1.61 -7.34 -1.14
C GLY A 130 -0.94 -8.69 -1.36
N VAL A 131 -0.06 -9.10 -0.44
CA VAL A 131 0.68 -10.38 -0.55
C VAL A 131 -0.24 -11.58 -0.36
N SER A 132 -1.10 -11.58 0.69
CA SER A 132 -2.05 -12.66 0.94
C SER A 132 -3.05 -12.80 -0.20
N LYS A 133 -3.58 -11.69 -0.72
CA LYS A 133 -4.44 -11.66 -1.89
C LYS A 133 -3.80 -12.35 -3.10
N ALA A 134 -2.55 -12.02 -3.40
CA ALA A 134 -1.83 -12.61 -4.52
C ALA A 134 -1.55 -14.10 -4.31
N ALA A 135 -1.26 -14.53 -3.08
CA ALA A 135 -1.09 -15.94 -2.73
C ALA A 135 -2.40 -16.73 -2.89
N ASP A 136 -3.53 -16.16 -2.46
CA ASP A 136 -4.85 -16.76 -2.62
C ASP A 136 -5.27 -16.84 -4.09
N ASP A 137 -4.96 -15.82 -4.89
CA ASP A 137 -5.17 -15.86 -6.34
C ASP A 137 -4.40 -17.02 -6.97
N ALA A 138 -3.12 -17.18 -6.62
CA ALA A 138 -2.27 -18.24 -7.14
C ALA A 138 -2.75 -19.65 -6.70
N ALA A 139 -3.10 -19.82 -5.43
CA ALA A 139 -3.61 -21.07 -4.89
C ALA A 139 -4.95 -21.48 -5.55
N THR A 140 -5.86 -20.52 -5.72
CA THR A 140 -7.16 -20.74 -6.36
C THR A 140 -6.99 -21.12 -7.84
N LEU A 141 -6.10 -20.42 -8.56
CA LEU A 141 -5.77 -20.74 -9.95
C LEU A 141 -5.21 -22.16 -10.08
N ALA A 142 -4.24 -22.50 -9.23
CA ALA A 142 -3.64 -23.83 -9.22
C ALA A 142 -4.69 -24.93 -8.94
N GLY A 143 -5.55 -24.72 -7.94
CA GLY A 143 -6.63 -25.64 -7.62
C GLY A 143 -7.65 -25.80 -8.77
N ALA A 144 -8.00 -24.70 -9.44
CA ALA A 144 -8.90 -24.75 -10.60
C ALA A 144 -8.30 -25.57 -11.75
N LEU A 145 -7.03 -25.37 -12.06
CA LEU A 145 -6.32 -26.13 -13.11
C LEU A 145 -6.10 -27.61 -12.77
N GLN A 146 -5.98 -27.96 -11.48
CA GLN A 146 -5.85 -29.37 -11.04
C GLN A 146 -7.16 -30.14 -11.13
N ASN A 147 -8.29 -29.45 -10.93
CA ASN A 147 -9.61 -30.09 -10.83
C ASN A 147 -10.46 -29.96 -12.11
N GLU A 148 -9.92 -29.37 -13.17
CA GLU A 148 -10.64 -29.16 -14.43
C GLU A 148 -9.72 -29.39 -15.63
N GLU A 149 -10.06 -30.36 -16.48
CA GLU A 149 -9.27 -30.70 -17.67
C GLU A 149 -9.31 -29.60 -18.75
N ASN A 150 -10.45 -28.91 -18.85
CA ASN A 150 -10.60 -27.80 -19.78
C ASN A 150 -10.04 -26.51 -19.17
N VAL A 151 -8.92 -26.05 -19.73
CA VAL A 151 -8.21 -24.85 -19.24
C VAL A 151 -9.11 -23.61 -19.20
N GLU A 152 -9.94 -23.37 -20.23
CA GLU A 152 -10.82 -22.19 -20.26
C GLU A 152 -11.90 -22.25 -19.19
N LEU A 153 -12.40 -23.45 -18.90
CA LEU A 153 -13.37 -23.64 -17.82
C LEU A 153 -12.69 -23.50 -16.44
N ALA A 154 -11.47 -24.01 -16.29
CA ALA A 154 -10.67 -23.82 -15.09
C ALA A 154 -10.45 -22.31 -14.79
N LEU A 155 -10.08 -21.53 -15.82
CA LEU A 155 -9.87 -20.09 -15.66
C LEU A 155 -11.15 -19.33 -15.34
N LYS A 156 -12.29 -19.72 -15.88
CA LYS A 156 -13.59 -19.15 -15.52
C LYS A 156 -13.96 -19.45 -14.05
N ARG A 157 -13.68 -20.65 -13.55
CA ARG A 157 -13.88 -20.99 -12.13
C ARG A 157 -12.98 -20.19 -11.21
N TYR A 158 -11.73 -20.03 -11.59
CA TYR A 158 -10.77 -19.15 -10.89
C TYR A 158 -11.32 -17.72 -10.81
N GLU A 159 -11.69 -17.12 -11.94
CA GLU A 159 -12.25 -15.77 -11.98
C GLU A 159 -13.52 -15.65 -11.12
N ALA A 160 -14.46 -16.56 -11.24
CA ALA A 160 -15.69 -16.53 -10.48
C ALA A 160 -15.47 -16.56 -8.96
N ALA A 161 -14.42 -17.27 -8.51
CA ALA A 161 -14.06 -17.34 -7.10
C ALA A 161 -13.30 -16.08 -6.61
N ARG A 162 -12.39 -15.52 -7.43
CA ARG A 162 -11.46 -14.49 -6.96
C ARG A 162 -11.92 -13.06 -7.26
N LEU A 163 -12.65 -12.83 -8.33
CA LEU A 163 -13.08 -11.51 -8.75
C LEU A 163 -13.87 -10.76 -7.65
N PRO A 164 -14.91 -11.36 -7.03
CA PRO A 164 -15.66 -10.71 -5.94
C PRO A 164 -14.78 -10.41 -4.72
N GLU A 165 -13.90 -11.34 -4.35
CA GLU A 165 -13.01 -11.17 -3.19
C GLU A 165 -12.01 -10.04 -3.40
N ASN A 166 -11.45 -9.94 -4.60
CA ASN A 166 -10.52 -8.86 -4.94
C ASN A 166 -11.21 -7.49 -4.90
N TYR A 167 -12.45 -7.38 -5.37
CA TYR A 167 -13.25 -6.15 -5.24
C TYR A 167 -13.49 -5.78 -3.76
N ARG A 168 -13.82 -6.75 -2.89
CA ARG A 168 -13.97 -6.50 -1.45
C ARG A 168 -12.68 -5.93 -0.82
N ILE A 169 -11.52 -6.48 -1.19
CA ILE A 169 -10.22 -6.02 -0.68
C ILE A 169 -9.93 -4.59 -1.14
N ILE A 170 -10.17 -4.27 -2.42
CA ILE A 170 -9.99 -2.90 -2.95
C ILE A 170 -10.92 -1.92 -2.22
N GLU A 171 -12.18 -2.28 -2.07
CA GLU A 171 -13.16 -1.42 -1.38
C GLU A 171 -12.74 -1.17 0.09
N ARG A 172 -12.26 -2.20 0.78
CA ARG A 172 -11.70 -2.05 2.13
C ARG A 172 -10.46 -1.16 2.15
N ALA A 173 -9.57 -1.31 1.17
CA ALA A 173 -8.37 -0.50 1.04
C ALA A 173 -8.70 0.99 0.80
N ARG A 174 -9.69 1.28 -0.04
CA ARG A 174 -10.22 2.64 -0.27
C ARG A 174 -10.82 3.23 1.00
N HIS A 175 -11.57 2.43 1.73
CA HIS A 175 -12.17 2.83 3.00
C HIS A 175 -11.09 3.23 4.02
N LEU A 176 -10.10 2.37 4.24
CA LEU A 176 -9.02 2.61 5.18
C LEU A 176 -8.12 3.80 4.78
N GLY A 177 -7.89 4.00 3.49
CA GLY A 177 -7.03 5.07 2.97
C GLY A 177 -7.70 6.43 2.80
N ALA A 178 -9.03 6.53 2.91
CA ALA A 178 -9.77 7.75 2.57
C ALA A 178 -9.35 8.98 3.38
N TYR A 179 -9.04 8.82 4.67
CA TYR A 179 -8.65 9.93 5.54
C TYR A 179 -7.24 10.49 5.23
N LEU A 180 -6.42 9.74 4.50
CA LEU A 180 -5.07 10.13 4.07
C LEU A 180 -5.01 10.81 2.70
N GLN A 181 -6.16 10.97 2.02
CA GLN A 181 -6.22 11.61 0.70
C GLN A 181 -6.21 13.14 0.82
N ALA A 182 -5.43 13.81 -0.04
CA ALA A 182 -5.39 15.28 -0.12
C ALA A 182 -6.70 15.85 -0.67
N THR A 183 -7.25 15.19 -1.70
CA THR A 183 -8.52 15.57 -2.34
C THR A 183 -9.50 14.42 -2.18
N ARG A 184 -10.75 14.70 -1.84
CA ARG A 184 -11.79 13.70 -1.55
C ARG A 184 -13.08 14.03 -2.27
N THR A 185 -13.71 13.02 -2.84
CA THR A 185 -15.12 13.07 -3.25
C THR A 185 -16.02 13.13 -2.01
N GLN A 186 -17.31 13.39 -2.20
CA GLN A 186 -18.27 13.37 -1.09
C GLN A 186 -18.34 12.01 -0.39
N GLU A 187 -18.25 10.91 -1.15
CA GLU A 187 -18.22 9.56 -0.61
C GLU A 187 -16.95 9.29 0.19
N GLU A 188 -15.78 9.67 -0.33
CA GLU A 188 -14.50 9.55 0.38
C GLU A 188 -14.44 10.42 1.62
N GLN A 189 -15.10 11.59 1.62
CA GLN A 189 -15.24 12.43 2.81
C GLN A 189 -16.07 11.72 3.89
N ALA A 190 -17.15 11.06 3.51
CA ALA A 190 -17.96 10.27 4.44
C ALA A 190 -17.17 9.07 5.02
N ARG A 191 -16.39 8.38 4.17
CA ARG A 191 -15.47 7.31 4.62
C ARG A 191 -14.39 7.82 5.56
N ALA A 192 -13.75 8.93 5.22
CA ALA A 192 -12.72 9.56 6.06
C ALA A 192 -13.25 9.99 7.44
N GLY A 193 -14.51 10.36 7.54
CA GLY A 193 -15.16 10.72 8.79
C GLY A 193 -15.17 9.60 9.85
N ARG A 194 -15.11 8.33 9.43
CA ARG A 194 -15.01 7.17 10.33
C ARG A 194 -13.63 7.07 11.00
N HIS A 195 -12.60 7.68 10.43
CA HIS A 195 -11.23 7.73 10.94
C HIS A 195 -10.88 9.11 11.50
N SER A 196 -11.84 9.76 12.15
CA SER A 196 -11.68 11.11 12.72
C SER A 196 -10.88 11.15 14.02
N THR A 197 -10.61 9.99 14.64
CA THR A 197 -9.83 9.86 15.86
C THR A 197 -8.76 8.77 15.75
N ASP A 198 -7.67 8.91 16.50
CA ASP A 198 -6.61 7.91 16.56
C ASP A 198 -7.13 6.53 16.97
N ALA A 199 -8.07 6.48 17.93
CA ALA A 199 -8.68 5.24 18.37
C ALA A 199 -9.43 4.52 17.25
N ALA A 200 -10.17 5.27 16.42
CA ALA A 200 -10.88 4.71 15.26
C ALA A 200 -9.89 4.20 14.19
N VAL A 201 -8.82 4.94 13.92
CA VAL A 201 -7.76 4.49 13.00
C VAL A 201 -7.14 3.19 13.50
N ILE A 202 -6.73 3.12 14.76
CA ILE A 202 -6.10 1.92 15.33
C ILE A 202 -7.06 0.73 15.32
N ALA A 203 -8.32 0.93 15.69
CA ALA A 203 -9.31 -0.13 15.74
C ALA A 203 -9.53 -0.81 14.38
N GLU A 204 -9.43 -0.05 13.28
CA GLU A 204 -9.68 -0.58 11.94
C GLU A 204 -8.40 -0.97 11.18
N THR A 205 -7.26 -0.31 11.43
CA THR A 205 -6.02 -0.56 10.67
C THR A 205 -5.07 -1.52 11.37
N ALA A 206 -5.11 -1.61 12.69
CA ALA A 206 -4.27 -2.52 13.47
C ALA A 206 -4.89 -3.92 13.65
N VAL A 207 -6.14 -4.12 13.26
CA VAL A 207 -6.88 -5.38 13.38
C VAL A 207 -7.11 -5.97 12.00
N LEU A 208 -6.75 -7.23 11.82
CA LEU A 208 -6.83 -7.95 10.53
C LEU A 208 -8.03 -8.91 10.45
N ASP A 209 -8.98 -8.82 11.37
CA ASP A 209 -10.12 -9.74 11.47
C ASP A 209 -10.96 -9.81 10.18
N PHE A 210 -11.00 -8.72 9.40
CA PHE A 210 -11.70 -8.67 8.12
C PHE A 210 -11.12 -9.62 7.05
N LEU A 211 -9.86 -10.06 7.19
CA LEU A 211 -9.24 -11.03 6.28
C LEU A 211 -9.74 -12.46 6.54
N TYR A 212 -10.36 -12.70 7.70
CA TYR A 212 -10.79 -14.02 8.16
C TYR A 212 -12.32 -14.11 8.35
N ALA A 213 -13.04 -13.01 8.07
CA ALA A 213 -14.49 -12.94 8.09
C ALA A 213 -15.06 -13.20 6.68
#